data_e383f35be44000a536058272fc3f9c51
#
_entry.id   e383f35be44000a536058272fc3f9c51
#
_cell.length_a   1.000
_cell.length_b   1.000
_cell.length_c   1.000
_cell.angle_alpha   90.00
_cell.angle_beta   90.00
_cell.angle_gamma   90.00
#
_symmetry.space_group_name_H-M   'P 1'
#
loop_
_entity.id
_entity.type
_entity.pdbx_description
1 polymer ?
#
loop_
_entity_poly.entity_id
_entity_poly.type
_entity_poly.pdbx_seq_one_letter_code
_entity_poly.pdbx_strand_id
1 'polypeptide(L)'
;MKKLKYLLLKLFSKKNIHTKPMNTADTISKKSFYEFKLKSLDGKEIDFNQYRGKKILIVNTASECGYTPQYAELQELHETHGKKVTILGFPANNFGGQEPGSNEEIGAFCQKNFGVTFQLFSKSSVLPPDQNPLYQWLTQPSLNGWNAEAPSWNFCKYLVDENGQLLKFYSAAVSPLSEEVLKEIG
;
A
#
# COMPACT_ATOMS: atom_id res chain seq x y z
N MET A 1 -6.06 14.36 19.94
CA MET A 1 -5.78 15.28 18.80
C MET A 1 -5.58 14.57 17.46
N LYS A 2 -4.74 13.51 17.31
CA LYS A 2 -4.52 12.82 16.02
C LYS A 2 -5.81 12.23 15.42
N LYS A 3 -6.69 11.60 16.20
CA LYS A 3 -7.99 11.05 15.74
C LYS A 3 -8.93 12.12 15.16
N LEU A 4 -9.03 13.29 15.80
CA LEU A 4 -9.86 14.40 15.32
C LEU A 4 -9.32 14.98 13.99
N LYS A 5 -7.99 15.16 13.88
CA LYS A 5 -7.34 15.61 12.65
C LYS A 5 -7.58 14.61 11.51
N TYR A 6 -7.50 13.32 11.79
CA TYR A 6 -7.79 12.28 10.80
C TYR A 6 -9.26 12.30 10.34
N LEU A 7 -10.19 12.47 11.26
CA LEU A 7 -11.62 12.59 10.92
C LEU A 7 -11.89 13.78 10.00
N LEU A 8 -11.28 14.93 10.26
CA LEU A 8 -11.37 16.10 9.39
C LEU A 8 -10.75 15.84 8.01
N LEU A 9 -9.57 15.18 7.96
CA LEU A 9 -8.97 14.78 6.69
C LEU A 9 -9.88 13.86 5.88
N LYS A 10 -10.53 12.90 6.50
CA LYS A 10 -11.51 12.00 5.85
C LYS A 10 -12.69 12.77 5.22
N LEU A 11 -13.15 13.85 5.87
CA LEU A 11 -14.31 14.63 5.42
C LEU A 11 -13.97 15.62 4.29
N PHE A 12 -12.76 16.21 4.33
CA PHE A 12 -12.42 17.34 3.45
C PHE A 12 -11.40 17.00 2.36
N SER A 13 -10.71 15.85 2.43
CA SER A 13 -9.77 15.46 1.39
C SER A 13 -10.47 14.82 0.21
N LYS A 14 -10.09 15.26 -0.99
CA LYS A 14 -10.62 14.68 -2.23
C LYS A 14 -10.15 13.23 -2.38
N LYS A 15 -11.11 12.32 -2.48
CA LYS A 15 -10.85 10.92 -2.86
C LYS A 15 -10.51 10.85 -4.34
N ASN A 16 -9.44 10.17 -4.68
CA ASN A 16 -9.07 9.88 -6.05
C ASN A 16 -8.87 8.36 -6.21
N ILE A 17 -9.57 7.77 -7.18
CA ILE A 17 -9.56 6.33 -7.46
C ILE A 17 -9.36 6.16 -8.96
N HIS A 18 -8.32 5.42 -9.33
CA HIS A 18 -8.05 5.03 -10.70
C HIS A 18 -8.23 3.53 -10.83
N THR A 19 -8.95 3.10 -11.84
CA THR A 19 -9.28 1.70 -12.10
C THR A 19 -8.67 1.28 -13.43
N LYS A 20 -8.17 0.05 -13.49
CA LYS A 20 -7.68 -0.55 -14.74
C LYS A 20 -8.77 -0.48 -15.81
N PRO A 21 -8.49 0.07 -17.00
CA PRO A 21 -9.46 0.08 -18.10
C PRO A 21 -9.86 -1.35 -18.47
N MET A 22 -11.17 -1.54 -18.75
CA MET A 22 -11.65 -2.80 -19.29
C MET A 22 -11.30 -2.91 -20.78
N ASN A 23 -10.76 -4.10 -21.16
CA ASN A 23 -10.54 -4.52 -22.55
C ASN A 23 -9.53 -3.72 -23.40
N THR A 24 -8.25 -3.75 -22.97
CA THR A 24 -7.18 -3.53 -23.93
C THR A 24 -6.15 -4.65 -23.78
N ALA A 25 -5.77 -5.29 -24.87
CA ALA A 25 -4.66 -6.27 -24.92
C ALA A 25 -3.36 -5.65 -24.39
N ASP A 26 -3.24 -4.33 -24.43
CA ASP A 26 -2.09 -3.54 -23.97
C ASP A 26 -2.04 -3.33 -22.44
N THR A 27 -3.07 -3.72 -21.70
CA THR A 27 -3.13 -3.53 -20.23
C THR A 27 -2.62 -4.74 -19.43
N ILE A 28 -1.93 -5.68 -20.08
CA ILE A 28 -1.29 -6.82 -19.40
C ILE A 28 0.08 -6.36 -18.88
N SER A 29 0.34 -6.64 -17.61
CA SER A 29 1.65 -6.38 -17.01
C SER A 29 2.76 -7.10 -17.77
N LYS A 30 3.79 -6.36 -18.19
CA LYS A 30 4.97 -6.92 -18.89
C LYS A 30 5.99 -7.52 -17.92
N LYS A 31 5.93 -7.14 -16.65
CA LYS A 31 6.73 -7.71 -15.56
C LYS A 31 5.80 -8.32 -14.54
N SER A 32 6.05 -9.56 -14.17
CA SER A 32 5.24 -10.26 -13.18
C SER A 32 5.40 -9.66 -11.78
N PHE A 33 4.30 -9.40 -11.10
CA PHE A 33 4.28 -9.04 -9.67
C PHE A 33 4.98 -10.09 -8.79
N TYR A 34 4.95 -11.34 -9.19
CA TYR A 34 5.52 -12.45 -8.44
C TYR A 34 7.04 -12.60 -8.54
N GLU A 35 7.71 -11.79 -9.39
CA GLU A 35 9.18 -11.79 -9.53
C GLU A 35 9.89 -10.95 -8.47
N PHE A 36 9.14 -10.17 -7.66
CA PHE A 36 9.76 -9.34 -6.64
C PHE A 36 10.27 -10.16 -5.46
N LYS A 37 11.43 -9.76 -4.96
CA LYS A 37 12.01 -10.19 -3.70
C LYS A 37 12.44 -8.95 -2.95
N LEU A 38 11.87 -8.71 -1.79
CA LEU A 38 12.10 -7.50 -1.00
C LEU A 38 12.34 -7.86 0.46
N LYS A 39 13.09 -7.02 1.16
CA LYS A 39 13.35 -7.24 2.60
C LYS A 39 12.15 -6.80 3.43
N SER A 40 11.73 -7.66 4.35
CA SER A 40 10.81 -7.31 5.43
C SER A 40 11.44 -6.31 6.40
N LEU A 41 10.65 -5.78 7.32
CA LEU A 41 11.09 -4.80 8.31
C LEU A 41 12.21 -5.37 9.21
N ASP A 42 12.19 -6.68 9.49
CA ASP A 42 13.22 -7.42 10.24
C ASP A 42 14.40 -7.93 9.37
N GLY A 43 14.46 -7.49 8.11
CA GLY A 43 15.57 -7.76 7.19
C GLY A 43 15.52 -9.09 6.43
N LYS A 44 14.50 -9.94 6.65
CA LYS A 44 14.34 -11.21 5.93
C LYS A 44 13.90 -10.96 4.49
N GLU A 45 14.41 -11.74 3.55
CA GLU A 45 13.94 -11.69 2.17
C GLU A 45 12.56 -12.35 2.06
N ILE A 46 11.63 -11.61 1.45
CA ILE A 46 10.26 -12.04 1.17
C ILE A 46 10.13 -12.23 -0.35
N ASP A 47 9.92 -13.47 -0.79
CA ASP A 47 9.63 -13.82 -2.17
C ASP A 47 8.13 -13.66 -2.45
N PHE A 48 7.78 -12.82 -3.44
CA PHE A 48 6.38 -12.52 -3.76
C PHE A 48 5.64 -13.69 -4.42
N ASN A 49 6.32 -14.76 -4.81
CA ASN A 49 5.69 -16.00 -5.24
C ASN A 49 4.73 -16.58 -4.18
N GLN A 50 4.99 -16.33 -2.88
CA GLN A 50 4.10 -16.78 -1.80
C GLN A 50 2.70 -16.15 -1.82
N TYR A 51 2.52 -15.06 -2.57
CA TYR A 51 1.26 -14.32 -2.67
C TYR A 51 0.39 -14.74 -3.87
N ARG A 52 0.79 -15.76 -4.65
CA ARG A 52 -0.01 -16.26 -5.78
C ARG A 52 -1.42 -16.66 -5.35
N GLY A 53 -2.40 -16.31 -6.18
CA GLY A 53 -3.81 -16.61 -5.92
C GLY A 53 -4.46 -15.77 -4.82
N LYS A 54 -3.80 -14.68 -4.37
CA LYS A 54 -4.33 -13.75 -3.37
C LYS A 54 -4.46 -12.36 -3.95
N LYS A 55 -5.51 -11.64 -3.55
CA LYS A 55 -5.55 -10.18 -3.73
C LYS A 55 -4.55 -9.52 -2.78
N ILE A 56 -3.87 -8.48 -3.24
CA ILE A 56 -2.85 -7.78 -2.45
C ILE A 56 -3.18 -6.30 -2.38
N LEU A 57 -3.27 -5.76 -1.17
CA LEU A 57 -3.37 -4.32 -0.93
C LEU A 57 -2.01 -3.78 -0.48
N ILE A 58 -1.35 -3.02 -1.34
CA ILE A 58 -0.05 -2.39 -1.11
C ILE A 58 -0.28 -0.96 -0.62
N VAL A 59 0.36 -0.56 0.47
CA VAL A 59 0.17 0.75 1.12
C VAL A 59 1.51 1.36 1.49
N ASN A 60 1.79 2.60 1.07
CA ASN A 60 2.93 3.36 1.62
C ASN A 60 2.54 4.04 2.93
N THR A 61 3.33 3.86 3.97
CA THR A 61 2.96 4.21 5.34
C THR A 61 3.94 5.18 5.99
N ALA A 62 3.50 5.85 7.06
CA ALA A 62 4.33 6.71 7.89
C ALA A 62 3.77 6.84 9.32
N SER A 63 4.68 6.99 10.31
CA SER A 63 4.35 7.04 11.73
C SER A 63 3.87 8.41 12.22
N GLU A 64 4.22 9.51 11.53
CA GLU A 64 3.97 10.90 11.97
C GLU A 64 2.99 11.65 11.05
N CYS A 65 2.22 10.96 10.23
CA CYS A 65 1.26 11.50 9.29
C CYS A 65 -0.11 11.76 9.94
N GLY A 66 -0.90 12.68 9.38
CA GLY A 66 -2.31 12.84 9.73
C GLY A 66 -3.17 11.61 9.41
N TYR A 67 -2.73 10.79 8.43
CA TYR A 67 -3.37 9.52 8.06
C TYR A 67 -2.86 8.29 8.83
N THR A 68 -1.90 8.43 9.75
CA THR A 68 -1.38 7.31 10.58
C THR A 68 -2.47 6.48 11.27
N PRO A 69 -3.64 7.04 11.69
CA PRO A 69 -4.74 6.22 12.22
C PRO A 69 -5.28 5.16 11.25
N GLN A 70 -4.98 5.24 9.94
CA GLN A 70 -5.32 4.17 9.01
C GLN A 70 -4.60 2.84 9.30
N TYR A 71 -3.53 2.82 10.09
CA TYR A 71 -2.95 1.56 10.57
C TYR A 71 -3.97 0.70 11.32
N ALA A 72 -4.84 1.32 12.14
CA ALA A 72 -5.92 0.60 12.83
C ALA A 72 -6.95 0.02 11.85
N GLU A 73 -7.32 0.81 10.82
CA GLU A 73 -8.26 0.35 9.78
C GLU A 73 -7.63 -0.77 8.91
N LEU A 74 -6.33 -0.69 8.62
CA LEU A 74 -5.59 -1.75 7.91
C LEU A 74 -5.50 -3.03 8.75
N GLN A 75 -5.25 -2.91 10.06
CA GLN A 75 -5.22 -4.06 10.96
C GLN A 75 -6.60 -4.72 11.05
N GLU A 76 -7.68 -3.94 11.21
CA GLU A 76 -9.04 -4.45 11.19
C GLU A 76 -9.37 -5.17 9.88
N LEU A 77 -8.98 -4.60 8.72
CA LEU A 77 -9.13 -5.25 7.42
C LEU A 77 -8.34 -6.56 7.35
N HIS A 78 -7.12 -6.59 7.89
CA HIS A 78 -6.30 -7.80 7.96
C HIS A 78 -6.96 -8.89 8.80
N GLU A 79 -7.52 -8.56 9.94
CA GLU A 79 -8.18 -9.50 10.85
C GLU A 79 -9.49 -10.04 10.28
N THR A 80 -10.29 -9.16 9.66
CA THR A 80 -11.64 -9.52 9.19
C THR A 80 -11.65 -10.11 7.79
N HIS A 81 -10.73 -9.68 6.92
CA HIS A 81 -10.68 -10.05 5.49
C HIS A 81 -9.35 -10.69 5.05
N GLY A 82 -8.46 -11.05 5.98
CA GLY A 82 -7.12 -11.60 5.66
C GLY A 82 -7.13 -12.92 4.88
N LYS A 83 -8.27 -13.64 4.84
CA LYS A 83 -8.44 -14.80 3.96
C LYS A 83 -8.63 -14.40 2.49
N LYS A 84 -9.11 -13.18 2.21
CA LYS A 84 -9.44 -12.66 0.88
C LYS A 84 -8.40 -11.69 0.34
N VAL A 85 -7.75 -10.91 1.22
CA VAL A 85 -6.73 -9.91 0.85
C VAL A 85 -5.53 -9.98 1.78
N THR A 86 -4.34 -9.88 1.21
CA THR A 86 -3.09 -9.71 1.96
C THR A 86 -2.68 -8.25 1.93
N ILE A 87 -2.35 -7.68 3.09
CA ILE A 87 -1.89 -6.29 3.20
C ILE A 87 -0.37 -6.28 3.27
N LEU A 88 0.25 -5.40 2.46
CA LEU A 88 1.69 -5.18 2.41
C LEU A 88 1.97 -3.70 2.68
N GLY A 89 2.58 -3.39 3.82
CA GLY A 89 2.92 -2.03 4.22
C GLY A 89 4.38 -1.67 3.91
N PHE A 90 4.57 -0.50 3.32
CA PHE A 90 5.86 0.04 2.90
C PHE A 90 6.13 1.37 3.60
N PRO A 91 6.86 1.40 4.72
CA PRO A 91 7.27 2.64 5.35
C PRO A 91 8.11 3.50 4.40
N ALA A 92 7.77 4.80 4.30
CA ALA A 92 8.43 5.71 3.37
C ALA A 92 8.55 7.13 3.94
N ASN A 93 9.74 7.72 3.83
CA ASN A 93 10.02 9.06 4.35
C ASN A 93 9.91 10.18 3.30
N ASN A 94 9.31 9.88 2.13
CA ASN A 94 9.23 10.81 1.00
C ASN A 94 8.31 12.02 1.24
N PHE A 95 7.34 11.91 2.14
CA PHE A 95 6.31 12.92 2.32
C PHE A 95 6.46 13.64 3.66
N GLY A 96 7.07 14.82 3.61
CA GLY A 96 7.26 15.71 4.76
C GLY A 96 8.16 15.13 5.86
N GLY A 97 9.01 14.14 5.57
CA GLY A 97 9.88 13.52 6.57
C GLY A 97 9.12 12.79 7.67
N GLN A 98 7.91 12.30 7.39
CA GLN A 98 6.98 11.75 8.38
C GLN A 98 7.23 10.28 8.77
N GLU A 99 8.34 9.68 8.29
CA GLU A 99 8.82 8.34 8.70
C GLU A 99 10.31 8.38 9.04
N PRO A 100 10.73 9.15 10.07
CA PRO A 100 12.16 9.35 10.37
C PRO A 100 12.82 8.12 11.00
N GLY A 101 12.06 7.26 11.70
CA GLY A 101 12.56 6.14 12.49
C GLY A 101 13.34 5.08 11.70
N SER A 102 14.12 4.28 12.41
CA SER A 102 14.71 3.04 11.89
C SER A 102 13.65 1.97 11.65
N ASN A 103 13.99 0.87 10.99
CA ASN A 103 13.07 -0.27 10.80
C ASN A 103 12.57 -0.83 12.14
N GLU A 104 13.45 -0.92 13.13
CA GLU A 104 13.15 -1.40 14.48
C GLU A 104 12.16 -0.47 15.19
N GLU A 105 12.41 0.85 15.12
CA GLU A 105 11.53 1.86 15.73
C GLU A 105 10.15 1.88 15.05
N ILE A 106 10.08 1.75 13.73
CA ILE A 106 8.84 1.65 12.97
C ILE A 106 8.06 0.40 13.38
N GLY A 107 8.73 -0.76 13.48
CA GLY A 107 8.11 -2.00 13.92
C GLY A 107 7.53 -1.89 15.33
N ALA A 108 8.32 -1.37 16.27
CA ALA A 108 7.87 -1.14 17.64
C ALA A 108 6.70 -0.15 17.72
N PHE A 109 6.74 0.93 16.93
CA PHE A 109 5.64 1.90 16.84
C PHE A 109 4.34 1.27 16.34
N CYS A 110 4.41 0.53 15.24
CA CYS A 110 3.25 -0.12 14.62
C CYS A 110 2.62 -1.16 15.56
N GLN A 111 3.45 -2.02 16.18
CA GLN A 111 2.99 -3.02 17.12
C GLN A 111 2.36 -2.39 18.37
N LYS A 112 3.06 -1.44 18.99
CA LYS A 112 2.63 -0.83 20.28
C LYS A 112 1.36 0.01 20.15
N ASN A 113 1.22 0.77 19.03
CA ASN A 113 0.14 1.74 18.91
C ASN A 113 -1.09 1.20 18.18
N PHE A 114 -0.91 0.20 17.30
CA PHE A 114 -1.96 -0.29 16.40
C PHE A 114 -2.09 -1.82 16.37
N GLY A 115 -1.21 -2.56 17.07
CA GLY A 115 -1.23 -4.02 17.06
C GLY A 115 -0.97 -4.63 15.68
N VAL A 116 -0.22 -3.94 14.81
CA VAL A 116 0.00 -4.37 13.41
C VAL A 116 0.64 -5.75 13.36
N THR A 117 -0.03 -6.66 12.66
CA THR A 117 0.44 -8.04 12.42
C THR A 117 0.57 -8.38 10.93
N PHE A 118 0.06 -7.53 10.03
CA PHE A 118 0.28 -7.71 8.60
C PHE A 118 1.74 -7.38 8.20
N GLN A 119 2.17 -7.87 7.03
CA GLN A 119 3.56 -7.74 6.57
C GLN A 119 3.96 -6.29 6.36
N LEU A 120 5.02 -5.87 7.05
CA LEU A 120 5.74 -4.62 6.79
C LEU A 120 7.09 -4.91 6.11
N PHE A 121 7.46 -4.05 5.16
CA PHE A 121 8.74 -4.09 4.46
C PHE A 121 9.71 -3.05 5.00
N SER A 122 11.01 -3.23 4.73
CA SER A 122 12.04 -2.25 5.08
C SER A 122 11.71 -0.88 4.51
N LYS A 123 11.93 0.17 5.31
CA LYS A 123 11.75 1.54 4.89
C LYS A 123 12.53 1.81 3.59
N SER A 124 11.85 2.35 2.59
CA SER A 124 12.42 2.62 1.28
C SER A 124 11.74 3.82 0.63
N SER A 125 12.38 4.38 -0.41
CA SER A 125 11.74 5.42 -1.20
C SER A 125 10.64 4.84 -2.09
N VAL A 126 9.49 5.50 -2.12
CA VAL A 126 8.38 5.18 -3.04
C VAL A 126 8.32 6.13 -4.24
N LEU A 127 9.27 7.09 -4.31
CA LEU A 127 9.42 8.07 -5.38
C LEU A 127 10.86 8.09 -5.93
N PRO A 128 11.09 8.54 -7.18
CA PRO A 128 12.43 8.77 -7.72
C PRO A 128 13.26 9.76 -6.87
N PRO A 129 14.62 9.75 -6.95
CA PRO A 129 15.42 8.88 -7.84
C PRO A 129 15.58 7.44 -7.31
N ASP A 130 15.55 7.19 -6.01
CA ASP A 130 15.86 5.90 -5.37
C ASP A 130 14.61 5.03 -5.14
N GLN A 131 13.69 5.09 -6.09
CA GLN A 131 12.39 4.42 -5.97
C GLN A 131 12.53 2.90 -5.88
N ASN A 132 11.87 2.32 -4.86
CA ASN A 132 11.73 0.87 -4.68
C ASN A 132 11.24 0.18 -5.97
N PRO A 133 11.83 -0.95 -6.39
CA PRO A 133 11.46 -1.63 -7.63
C PRO A 133 9.98 -1.99 -7.76
N LEU A 134 9.30 -2.32 -6.67
CA LEU A 134 7.86 -2.54 -6.67
C LEU A 134 7.11 -1.25 -7.00
N TYR A 135 7.52 -0.11 -6.42
CA TYR A 135 6.88 1.18 -6.70
C TYR A 135 7.19 1.69 -8.11
N GLN A 136 8.35 1.36 -8.70
CA GLN A 136 8.59 1.57 -10.13
C GLN A 136 7.56 0.80 -10.97
N TRP A 137 7.33 -0.47 -10.65
CA TRP A 137 6.32 -1.28 -11.32
C TRP A 137 4.91 -0.70 -11.13
N LEU A 138 4.53 -0.29 -9.94
CA LEU A 138 3.21 0.29 -9.62
C LEU A 138 2.92 1.60 -10.37
N THR A 139 3.95 2.35 -10.76
CA THR A 139 3.82 3.72 -11.30
C THR A 139 4.24 3.85 -12.76
N GLN A 140 4.65 2.75 -13.43
CA GLN A 140 5.09 2.77 -14.83
C GLN A 140 4.18 1.90 -15.71
N PRO A 141 3.36 2.49 -16.59
CA PRO A 141 2.47 1.74 -17.49
C PRO A 141 3.20 0.72 -18.36
N SER A 142 4.46 1.02 -18.74
CA SER A 142 5.32 0.08 -19.47
C SER A 142 5.62 -1.22 -18.74
N LEU A 143 5.50 -1.23 -17.40
CA LEU A 143 5.74 -2.39 -16.55
C LEU A 143 4.43 -3.04 -16.06
N ASN A 144 3.47 -2.22 -15.58
CA ASN A 144 2.22 -2.70 -14.98
C ASN A 144 1.04 -2.79 -15.96
N GLY A 145 1.19 -2.23 -17.17
CA GLY A 145 0.22 -2.30 -18.24
C GLY A 145 -0.69 -1.07 -18.37
N TRP A 146 -0.85 -0.21 -17.32
CA TRP A 146 -1.80 0.91 -17.43
C TRP A 146 -1.58 2.09 -16.48
N ASN A 147 -1.09 1.87 -15.25
CA ASN A 147 -1.10 2.89 -14.20
C ASN A 147 0.18 3.73 -14.21
N ALA A 148 0.00 5.05 -14.23
CA ALA A 148 1.06 6.04 -14.06
C ALA A 148 0.96 6.81 -12.73
N GLU A 149 -0.10 6.57 -11.93
CA GLU A 149 -0.32 7.31 -10.68
C GLU A 149 0.69 6.90 -9.62
N ALA A 150 1.55 7.84 -9.24
CA ALA A 150 2.47 7.73 -8.12
C ALA A 150 1.76 8.10 -6.80
N PRO A 151 2.27 7.63 -5.64
CA PRO A 151 1.78 8.10 -4.37
C PRO A 151 1.95 9.63 -4.27
N SER A 152 0.84 10.34 -4.05
CA SER A 152 0.84 11.80 -3.84
C SER A 152 1.02 12.17 -2.37
N TRP A 153 0.88 11.22 -1.47
CA TRP A 153 1.05 11.36 -0.03
C TRP A 153 1.24 9.98 0.65
N ASN A 154 1.49 9.98 1.97
CA ASN A 154 1.45 8.73 2.75
C ASN A 154 0.05 8.12 2.74
N PHE A 155 -0.04 6.79 2.83
CA PHE A 155 -1.27 5.99 2.82
C PHE A 155 -2.02 6.00 1.48
N CYS A 156 -1.35 6.19 0.33
CA CYS A 156 -1.89 5.77 -0.96
C CYS A 156 -1.86 4.23 -1.05
N LYS A 157 -2.82 3.65 -1.77
CA LYS A 157 -2.98 2.20 -1.87
C LYS A 157 -3.05 1.76 -3.33
N TYR A 158 -2.56 0.54 -3.57
CA TYR A 158 -2.69 -0.15 -4.85
C TYR A 158 -3.26 -1.53 -4.60
N LEU A 159 -4.23 -1.93 -5.40
CA LEU A 159 -4.82 -3.26 -5.35
C LEU A 159 -4.34 -4.08 -6.54
N VAL A 160 -3.77 -5.24 -6.23
CA VAL A 160 -3.34 -6.25 -7.20
C VAL A 160 -4.28 -7.46 -7.08
N ASP A 161 -4.68 -8.05 -8.21
CA ASP A 161 -5.56 -9.22 -8.25
C ASP A 161 -4.81 -10.54 -8.00
N GLU A 162 -5.57 -11.63 -7.99
CA GLU A 162 -5.08 -13.00 -7.76
C GLU A 162 -4.13 -13.50 -8.86
N ASN A 163 -4.12 -12.83 -10.01
CA ASN A 163 -3.24 -13.12 -11.15
C ASN A 163 -1.98 -12.22 -11.17
N GLY A 164 -1.82 -11.34 -10.15
CA GLY A 164 -0.72 -10.41 -10.06
C GLY A 164 -0.86 -9.19 -10.99
N GLN A 165 -2.07 -8.87 -11.45
CA GLN A 165 -2.34 -7.69 -12.25
C GLN A 165 -2.76 -6.51 -11.36
N LEU A 166 -2.20 -5.33 -11.61
CA LEU A 166 -2.62 -4.11 -10.93
C LEU A 166 -4.05 -3.73 -11.38
N LEU A 167 -4.98 -3.65 -10.43
CA LEU A 167 -6.39 -3.33 -10.66
C LEU A 167 -6.72 -1.87 -10.41
N LYS A 168 -6.24 -1.33 -9.26
CA LYS A 168 -6.67 -0.01 -8.78
C LYS A 168 -5.58 0.73 -8.05
N PHE A 169 -5.66 2.04 -8.14
CA PHE A 169 -5.00 3.00 -7.24
C PHE A 169 -6.06 3.73 -6.41
N TYR A 170 -5.74 3.98 -5.14
CA TYR A 170 -6.55 4.78 -4.22
C TYR A 170 -5.66 5.83 -3.54
N SER A 171 -6.10 7.08 -3.55
CA SER A 171 -5.42 8.15 -2.80
C SER A 171 -5.50 7.93 -1.29
N ALA A 172 -4.68 8.68 -0.55
CA ALA A 172 -4.64 8.63 0.93
C ALA A 172 -6.00 8.81 1.61
N ALA A 173 -6.87 9.64 1.02
CA ALA A 173 -8.20 9.95 1.55
C ALA A 173 -9.18 8.77 1.52
N VAL A 174 -8.92 7.74 0.71
CA VAL A 174 -9.76 6.54 0.64
C VAL A 174 -9.41 5.64 1.83
N SER A 175 -10.38 5.43 2.73
CA SER A 175 -10.21 4.53 3.89
C SER A 175 -10.04 3.08 3.45
N PRO A 176 -9.15 2.30 4.10
CA PRO A 176 -9.06 0.85 3.87
C PRO A 176 -10.37 0.09 4.07
N LEU A 177 -11.25 0.60 4.95
CA LEU A 177 -12.56 0.02 5.27
C LEU A 177 -13.71 0.69 4.50
N SER A 178 -13.41 1.48 3.48
CA SER A 178 -14.46 2.10 2.66
C SER A 178 -15.14 1.08 1.74
N GLU A 179 -16.40 1.37 1.35
CA GLU A 179 -17.13 0.54 0.41
C GLU A 179 -16.37 0.35 -0.91
N GLU A 180 -15.65 1.40 -1.36
CA GLU A 180 -14.86 1.39 -2.59
C GLU A 180 -13.69 0.37 -2.55
N VAL A 181 -13.18 0.05 -1.36
CA VAL A 181 -12.15 -0.97 -1.16
C VAL A 181 -12.79 -2.34 -0.90
N LEU A 182 -13.77 -2.40 0.02
CA LEU A 182 -14.37 -3.67 0.46
C LEU A 182 -15.07 -4.42 -0.69
N LYS A 183 -15.76 -3.74 -1.60
CA LYS A 183 -16.41 -4.37 -2.77
C LYS A 183 -15.42 -5.05 -3.73
N GLU A 184 -14.17 -4.60 -3.78
CA GLU A 184 -13.16 -5.20 -4.63
C GLU A 184 -12.49 -6.42 -3.98
N ILE A 185 -12.59 -6.52 -2.67
CA ILE A 185 -12.05 -7.65 -1.90
C ILE A 185 -13.04 -8.80 -1.87
N GLY A 186 -14.33 -8.51 -1.87
CA GLY A 186 -15.44 -9.48 -1.93
C GLY A 186 -15.92 -9.87 -0.57
#